data_4c3c2d896d6e47e002ce12ab66676e37
#
_entry.id   4c3c2d896d6e47e002ce12ab66676e37
#
_cell.length_a   1.000
_cell.length_b   1.000
_cell.length_c   1.000
_cell.angle_alpha   90.00
_cell.angle_beta   90.00
_cell.angle_gamma   90.00
#
_symmetry.space_group_name_H-M   'P 1'
#
loop_
_entity.id
_entity.type
_entity.pdbx_description
1 polymer ?
#
loop_
_entity_poly.entity_id
_entity_poly.type
_entity_poly.pdbx_seq_one_letter_code
_entity_poly.pdbx_strand_id
1 'polypeptide(L)'
;MRNWKNYNESLVRRGEILLDFDVIDNWDSELSEMNKNKEGRKFVYPDSFIKLLGYMRAYFHLPYRQTEGVVREHAFNTLPSIPDYSNISRRINRLDIKISLDGADKSDLHNDDNFVIAIDSTGLKVTNRGEWIRHKWKVKKGYLKIHIAVDIKRKRILSLDVTSEQVHDGKVLSKLVDDITIKQNKEIDTAIMDGAYDNNNNFQFLSFNGIKP
;
A
#
# COMPACT_ATOMS: atom_id res chain seq x y z
N MET A 1 -9.05 -22.94 18.51
CA MET A 1 -9.74 -21.80 19.18
C MET A 1 -9.00 -20.53 18.84
N ARG A 2 -9.68 -19.51 18.31
CA ARG A 2 -9.05 -18.25 17.92
C ARG A 2 -8.59 -17.50 19.16
N ASN A 3 -7.30 -17.20 19.28
CA ASN A 3 -6.79 -16.39 20.39
C ASN A 3 -7.15 -14.92 20.15
N TRP A 4 -8.27 -14.47 20.73
CA TRP A 4 -8.79 -13.12 20.58
C TRP A 4 -7.82 -12.04 21.08
N LYS A 5 -6.99 -12.34 22.09
CA LYS A 5 -5.98 -11.42 22.60
C LYS A 5 -4.94 -11.11 21.52
N ASN A 6 -4.38 -12.13 20.90
CA ASN A 6 -3.41 -11.95 19.82
C ASN A 6 -4.02 -11.29 18.58
N TYR A 7 -5.28 -11.58 18.29
CA TYR A 7 -5.99 -10.92 17.18
C TYR A 7 -6.18 -9.44 17.46
N ASN A 8 -6.66 -9.06 18.64
CA ASN A 8 -6.84 -7.66 19.01
C ASN A 8 -5.51 -6.90 19.02
N GLU A 9 -4.46 -7.50 19.60
CA GLU A 9 -3.12 -6.93 19.60
C GLU A 9 -2.60 -6.69 18.17
N SER A 10 -2.85 -7.60 17.23
CA SER A 10 -2.48 -7.39 15.83
C SER A 10 -3.21 -6.22 15.17
N LEU A 11 -4.43 -5.90 15.62
CA LEU A 11 -5.18 -4.74 15.13
C LEU A 11 -4.65 -3.43 15.73
N VAL A 12 -4.28 -3.43 17.01
CA VAL A 12 -3.65 -2.28 17.68
C VAL A 12 -2.34 -1.93 17.00
N ARG A 13 -1.45 -2.89 16.79
CA ARG A 13 -0.16 -2.69 16.10
C ARG A 13 -0.29 -2.15 14.68
N ARG A 14 -1.38 -2.45 13.98
CA ARG A 14 -1.64 -1.84 12.67
C ARG A 14 -1.90 -0.33 12.77
N GLY A 15 -2.51 0.12 13.87
CA GLY A 15 -2.70 1.54 14.14
C GLY A 15 -1.39 2.25 14.48
N GLU A 16 -0.51 1.60 15.23
CA GLU A 16 0.81 2.13 15.61
C GLU A 16 1.70 2.42 14.39
N ILE A 17 1.69 1.52 13.40
CA ILE A 17 2.48 1.69 12.16
C ILE A 17 2.03 2.90 11.33
N LEU A 18 0.75 3.31 11.43
CA LEU A 18 0.19 4.37 10.58
C LEU A 18 0.60 5.78 11.03
N LEU A 19 0.93 5.96 12.29
CA LEU A 19 1.24 7.26 12.88
C LEU A 19 2.60 7.21 13.58
N ASP A 20 3.65 6.97 12.78
CA ASP A 20 5.03 7.05 13.26
C ASP A 20 5.42 8.52 13.46
N PHE A 21 5.55 8.92 14.72
CA PHE A 21 5.95 10.27 15.12
C PHE A 21 7.47 10.45 15.24
N ASP A 22 8.27 9.40 15.10
CA ASP A 22 9.74 9.48 15.06
C ASP A 22 10.25 10.31 13.88
N VAL A 23 9.35 10.63 12.96
CA VAL A 23 9.56 11.59 11.86
C VAL A 23 10.10 12.95 12.35
N ILE A 24 9.69 13.40 13.54
CA ILE A 24 10.11 14.69 14.07
C ILE A 24 11.57 14.62 14.51
N ASP A 25 11.96 13.55 15.16
CA ASP A 25 13.32 13.34 15.67
C ASP A 25 14.32 13.13 14.52
N ASN A 26 13.87 12.53 13.41
CA ASN A 26 14.68 12.27 12.24
C ASN A 26 14.64 13.37 11.18
N TRP A 27 13.94 14.48 11.41
CA TRP A 27 13.67 15.54 10.44
C TRP A 27 14.90 16.07 9.72
N ASP A 28 15.89 16.54 10.49
CA ASP A 28 17.10 17.18 9.94
C ASP A 28 18.03 16.16 9.27
N SER A 29 18.13 14.96 9.81
CA SER A 29 18.94 13.90 9.24
C SER A 29 18.42 13.45 7.87
N GLU A 30 17.10 13.23 7.75
CA GLU A 30 16.45 12.87 6.49
C GLU A 30 16.55 14.00 5.46
N LEU A 31 16.32 15.25 5.87
CA LEU A 31 16.48 16.41 4.97
C LEU A 31 17.91 16.55 4.46
N SER A 32 18.88 16.31 5.31
CA SER A 32 20.29 16.35 4.92
C SER A 32 20.59 15.33 3.82
N GLU A 33 20.13 14.09 4.01
CA GLU A 33 20.30 13.03 3.00
C GLU A 33 19.55 13.34 1.69
N MET A 34 18.28 13.75 1.79
CA MET A 34 17.47 14.11 0.61
C MET A 34 18.03 15.28 -0.19
N ASN A 35 18.73 16.20 0.46
CA ASN A 35 19.31 17.39 -0.14
C ASN A 35 20.77 17.21 -0.57
N LYS A 36 21.38 16.08 -0.26
CA LYS A 36 22.73 15.74 -0.64
C LYS A 36 22.84 15.69 -2.17
N ASN A 37 23.78 16.40 -2.72
CA ASN A 37 23.99 16.54 -4.17
C ASN A 37 22.78 17.05 -4.98
N LYS A 38 21.76 17.59 -4.32
CA LYS A 38 20.59 18.14 -5.00
C LYS A 38 20.90 19.54 -5.55
N GLU A 39 20.76 19.70 -6.86
CA GLU A 39 20.80 20.99 -7.52
C GLU A 39 19.44 21.70 -7.41
N GLY A 40 19.48 23.04 -7.37
CA GLY A 40 18.30 23.90 -7.28
C GLY A 40 17.69 23.97 -5.87
N ARG A 41 16.36 24.23 -5.82
CA ARG A 41 15.66 24.42 -4.55
C ARG A 41 15.67 23.18 -3.68
N LYS A 42 16.18 23.31 -2.46
CA LYS A 42 16.26 22.23 -1.47
C LYS A 42 14.87 21.82 -0.97
N PHE A 43 14.73 20.57 -0.55
CA PHE A 43 13.56 20.12 0.18
C PHE A 43 13.56 20.74 1.58
N VAL A 44 12.37 21.08 2.05
CA VAL A 44 12.12 21.66 3.39
C VAL A 44 11.36 20.67 4.28
N TYR A 45 10.73 19.69 3.66
CA TYR A 45 9.94 18.67 4.34
C TYR A 45 10.46 17.27 4.01
N PRO A 46 10.73 16.43 5.01
CA PRO A 46 11.11 15.03 4.80
C PRO A 46 10.02 14.24 4.07
N ASP A 47 10.39 13.22 3.32
CA ASP A 47 9.43 12.32 2.65
C ASP A 47 8.64 11.49 3.66
N SER A 48 9.25 11.11 4.78
CA SER A 48 8.56 10.45 5.89
C SER A 48 7.42 11.29 6.44
N PHE A 49 7.64 12.60 6.65
CA PHE A 49 6.61 13.51 7.08
C PHE A 49 5.49 13.67 6.05
N ILE A 50 5.82 13.77 4.78
CA ILE A 50 4.82 13.82 3.72
C ILE A 50 4.01 12.53 3.64
N LYS A 51 4.63 11.36 3.87
CA LYS A 51 3.94 10.07 4.00
C LYS A 51 2.97 10.06 5.17
N LEU A 52 3.40 10.55 6.34
CA LEU A 52 2.53 10.68 7.52
C LEU A 52 1.29 11.52 7.20
N LEU A 53 1.44 12.66 6.54
CA LEU A 53 0.31 13.48 6.10
C LEU A 53 -0.57 12.75 5.09
N GLY A 54 0.01 11.93 4.22
CA GLY A 54 -0.70 11.07 3.29
C GLY A 54 -1.57 10.02 4.01
N TYR A 55 -1.02 9.38 5.04
CA TYR A 55 -1.75 8.43 5.88
C TYR A 55 -2.87 9.10 6.66
N MET A 56 -2.60 10.23 7.32
CA MET A 56 -3.63 11.02 8.02
C MET A 56 -4.77 11.39 7.07
N ARG A 57 -4.43 11.89 5.88
CA ARG A 57 -5.40 12.25 4.86
C ARG A 57 -6.26 11.04 4.43
N ALA A 58 -5.64 9.91 4.16
CA ALA A 58 -6.32 8.69 3.71
C ALA A 58 -7.22 8.12 4.83
N TYR A 59 -6.71 8.05 6.05
CA TYR A 59 -7.38 7.43 7.18
C TYR A 59 -8.57 8.24 7.69
N PHE A 60 -8.40 9.57 7.78
CA PHE A 60 -9.46 10.48 8.23
C PHE A 60 -10.27 11.10 7.09
N HIS A 61 -10.04 10.68 5.85
CA HIS A 61 -10.70 11.21 4.65
C HIS A 61 -10.60 12.74 4.50
N LEU A 62 -9.48 13.33 4.92
CA LEU A 62 -9.31 14.77 4.93
C LEU A 62 -8.98 15.31 3.52
N PRO A 63 -9.67 16.36 3.05
CA PRO A 63 -9.18 17.17 1.94
C PRO A 63 -7.83 17.82 2.27
N TYR A 64 -6.99 18.08 1.28
CA TYR A 64 -5.65 18.65 1.48
C TYR A 64 -5.62 19.93 2.33
N ARG A 65 -6.62 20.81 2.16
CA ARG A 65 -6.73 22.04 2.96
C ARG A 65 -7.04 21.77 4.43
N GLN A 66 -7.85 20.75 4.70
CA GLN A 66 -8.13 20.33 6.08
C GLN A 66 -6.91 19.64 6.69
N THR A 67 -6.15 18.87 5.91
CA THR A 67 -4.88 18.29 6.35
C THR A 67 -3.90 19.39 6.80
N GLU A 68 -3.74 20.45 6.01
CA GLU A 68 -2.95 21.61 6.40
C GLU A 68 -3.48 22.23 7.70
N GLY A 69 -4.80 22.41 7.84
CA GLY A 69 -5.42 22.98 9.04
C GLY A 69 -5.14 22.18 10.31
N VAL A 70 -5.26 20.84 10.22
CA VAL A 70 -4.96 19.94 11.34
C VAL A 70 -3.49 20.05 11.75
N VAL A 71 -2.57 20.05 10.79
CA VAL A 71 -1.13 20.19 11.08
C VAL A 71 -0.83 21.56 11.68
N ARG A 72 -1.41 22.62 11.17
CA ARG A 72 -1.22 23.99 11.67
C ARG A 72 -1.66 24.13 13.12
N GLU A 73 -2.81 23.56 13.48
CA GLU A 73 -3.34 23.66 14.84
C GLU A 73 -2.56 22.81 15.86
N HIS A 74 -2.23 21.58 15.50
CA HIS A 74 -1.69 20.62 16.46
C HIS A 74 -0.15 20.52 16.48
N ALA A 75 0.52 21.01 15.46
CA ALA A 75 1.96 20.87 15.33
C ALA A 75 2.71 22.20 15.28
N PHE A 76 2.05 23.32 15.53
CA PHE A 76 2.60 24.67 15.37
C PHE A 76 3.88 24.92 16.18
N ASN A 77 3.97 24.34 17.38
CA ASN A 77 5.15 24.48 18.25
C ASN A 77 6.13 23.30 18.19
N THR A 78 5.82 22.28 17.41
CA THR A 78 6.57 21.02 17.41
C THR A 78 7.35 20.83 16.11
N LEU A 79 6.82 21.37 15.00
CA LEU A 79 7.42 21.20 13.68
C LEU A 79 8.27 22.42 13.29
N PRO A 80 9.44 22.21 12.67
CA PRO A 80 10.28 23.29 12.15
C PRO A 80 9.59 24.13 11.07
N SER A 81 8.68 23.54 10.33
CA SER A 81 7.93 24.18 9.24
C SER A 81 6.64 23.43 8.90
N ILE A 82 5.62 24.16 8.45
CA ILE A 82 4.31 23.61 8.09
C ILE A 82 4.10 23.77 6.59
N PRO A 83 3.83 22.67 5.85
CA PRO A 83 3.57 22.74 4.42
C PRO A 83 2.16 23.25 4.14
N ASP A 84 2.03 24.09 3.10
CA ASP A 84 0.72 24.43 2.54
C ASP A 84 0.08 23.25 1.81
N TYR A 85 -1.25 23.30 1.64
CA TYR A 85 -2.03 22.23 1.01
C TYR A 85 -1.56 21.91 -0.42
N SER A 86 -1.01 22.87 -1.16
CA SER A 86 -0.54 22.66 -2.53
C SER A 86 0.80 21.91 -2.54
N ASN A 87 1.65 22.17 -1.55
CA ASN A 87 2.88 21.43 -1.35
C ASN A 87 2.58 19.98 -0.92
N ILE A 88 1.68 19.81 0.06
CA ILE A 88 1.21 18.48 0.49
C ILE A 88 0.72 17.68 -0.71
N SER A 89 -0.18 18.25 -1.51
CA SER A 89 -0.72 17.58 -2.70
C SER A 89 0.35 17.19 -3.71
N ARG A 90 1.23 18.13 -4.07
CA ARG A 90 2.30 17.87 -5.05
C ARG A 90 3.28 16.81 -4.57
N ARG A 91 3.64 16.84 -3.28
CA ARG A 91 4.61 15.90 -2.71
C ARG A 91 4.01 14.50 -2.57
N ILE A 92 2.79 14.36 -2.03
CA ILE A 92 2.10 13.05 -1.92
C ILE A 92 1.98 12.39 -3.29
N ASN A 93 1.59 13.15 -4.33
CA ASN A 93 1.43 12.60 -5.68
C ASN A 93 2.76 12.24 -6.38
N ARG A 94 3.90 12.63 -5.81
CA ARG A 94 5.24 12.31 -6.32
C ARG A 94 6.00 11.30 -5.47
N LEU A 95 5.46 10.95 -4.31
CA LEU A 95 6.08 9.92 -3.48
C LEU A 95 6.07 8.58 -4.21
N ASP A 96 7.24 7.97 -4.30
CA ASP A 96 7.38 6.57 -4.67
C ASP A 96 7.10 5.71 -3.44
N ILE A 97 5.81 5.44 -3.21
CA ILE A 97 5.40 4.58 -2.10
C ILE A 97 5.62 3.14 -2.54
N LYS A 98 6.77 2.60 -2.21
CA LYS A 98 7.01 1.16 -2.31
C LYS A 98 6.27 0.51 -1.15
N ILE A 99 5.45 -0.49 -1.46
CA ILE A 99 4.98 -1.43 -0.43
C ILE A 99 6.22 -2.25 -0.08
N SER A 100 6.99 -1.75 0.89
CA SER A 100 8.17 -2.45 1.32
C SER A 100 7.73 -3.63 2.16
N LEU A 101 8.01 -4.79 1.66
CA LEU A 101 7.83 -6.06 2.33
C LEU A 101 8.94 -6.31 3.37
N ASP A 102 9.91 -5.40 3.41
CA ASP A 102 11.11 -5.49 4.24
C ASP A 102 10.90 -5.09 5.72
N GLY A 103 9.70 -4.63 6.08
CA GLY A 103 9.30 -4.40 7.47
C GLY A 103 9.00 -5.69 8.27
N ALA A 104 9.50 -6.83 7.78
CA ALA A 104 9.53 -8.04 8.58
C ALA A 104 10.60 -7.85 9.66
N ASP A 105 10.20 -7.85 10.93
CA ASP A 105 11.10 -8.13 12.02
C ASP A 105 11.97 -9.31 11.62
N LYS A 106 13.29 -9.16 11.72
CA LYS A 106 14.25 -10.25 11.45
C LYS A 106 13.99 -11.50 12.31
N SER A 107 13.15 -11.37 13.34
CA SER A 107 12.63 -12.45 14.18
C SER A 107 11.61 -13.38 13.47
N ASP A 108 10.97 -12.90 12.38
CA ASP A 108 10.01 -13.71 11.61
C ASP A 108 10.65 -14.50 10.46
N LEU A 109 11.98 -14.46 10.34
CA LEU A 109 12.78 -15.24 9.40
C LEU A 109 13.03 -16.67 9.89
N HIS A 110 12.05 -17.32 10.52
CA HIS A 110 12.12 -18.75 10.66
C HIS A 110 11.89 -19.40 9.30
N ASN A 111 12.90 -20.09 8.83
CA ASN A 111 13.10 -20.70 7.53
C ASN A 111 12.17 -21.88 7.18
N ASP A 112 10.99 -21.99 7.79
CA ASP A 112 10.24 -23.24 7.69
C ASP A 112 8.74 -23.05 7.34
N ASP A 113 8.37 -21.93 6.78
CA ASP A 113 6.96 -21.68 6.53
C ASP A 113 6.64 -21.62 5.03
N ASN A 114 6.09 -22.71 4.52
CA ASN A 114 5.33 -22.72 3.28
C ASN A 114 4.28 -21.61 3.33
N PHE A 115 4.35 -20.65 2.41
CA PHE A 115 3.40 -19.54 2.38
C PHE A 115 2.09 -20.00 1.77
N VAL A 116 1.01 -19.80 2.51
CA VAL A 116 -0.35 -19.89 1.97
C VAL A 116 -0.82 -18.47 1.68
N ILE A 117 -1.08 -18.18 0.42
CA ILE A 117 -1.51 -16.87 -0.02
C ILE A 117 -3.00 -16.87 -0.38
N ALA A 118 -3.66 -15.74 -0.13
CA ALA A 118 -4.97 -15.44 -0.70
C ALA A 118 -4.83 -14.35 -1.76
N ILE A 119 -5.45 -14.55 -2.92
CA ILE A 119 -5.44 -13.59 -4.02
C ILE A 119 -6.87 -13.13 -4.27
N ASP A 120 -7.06 -11.81 -4.30
CA ASP A 120 -8.36 -11.20 -4.54
C ASP A 120 -8.20 -9.85 -5.24
N SER A 121 -9.28 -9.33 -5.79
CA SER A 121 -9.31 -8.01 -6.40
C SER A 121 -10.45 -7.16 -5.86
N THR A 122 -10.22 -5.85 -5.77
CA THR A 122 -11.25 -4.89 -5.39
C THR A 122 -11.26 -3.68 -6.30
N GLY A 123 -12.45 -3.17 -6.60
CA GLY A 123 -12.61 -1.94 -7.38
C GLY A 123 -12.55 -0.71 -6.49
N LEU A 124 -11.65 0.23 -6.79
CA LEU A 124 -11.61 1.54 -6.14
C LEU A 124 -12.16 2.62 -7.05
N LYS A 125 -13.10 3.40 -6.51
CA LYS A 125 -13.63 4.57 -7.20
C LYS A 125 -12.65 5.74 -7.09
N VAL A 126 -12.12 6.17 -8.22
CA VAL A 126 -11.08 7.23 -8.26
C VAL A 126 -11.68 8.63 -8.34
N THR A 127 -12.91 8.76 -8.82
CA THR A 127 -13.56 10.07 -8.99
C THR A 127 -14.95 10.10 -8.39
N ASN A 128 -15.28 11.22 -7.73
CA ASN A 128 -16.65 11.51 -7.29
C ASN A 128 -17.60 11.92 -8.43
N ARG A 129 -17.17 11.81 -9.68
CA ARG A 129 -18.04 12.04 -10.83
C ARG A 129 -19.04 10.90 -10.89
N GLY A 130 -20.28 11.23 -10.53
CA GLY A 130 -21.33 10.28 -10.23
C GLY A 130 -21.60 9.28 -11.36
N GLU A 131 -22.21 8.19 -11.01
CA GLU A 131 -22.71 7.14 -11.90
C GLU A 131 -23.58 7.71 -13.03
N TRP A 132 -24.24 8.85 -12.80
CA TRP A 132 -24.99 9.59 -13.79
C TRP A 132 -24.20 9.93 -15.06
N ILE A 133 -22.95 10.39 -14.95
CA ILE A 133 -22.08 10.67 -16.11
C ILE A 133 -21.71 9.37 -16.83
N ARG A 134 -21.54 8.29 -16.08
CA ARG A 134 -21.29 6.95 -16.64
C ARG A 134 -22.46 6.46 -17.49
N HIS A 135 -23.69 6.64 -17.01
CA HIS A 135 -24.90 6.29 -17.74
C HIS A 135 -25.15 7.20 -18.93
N LYS A 136 -25.01 8.51 -18.76
CA LYS A 136 -25.32 9.50 -19.79
C LYS A 136 -24.34 9.48 -20.97
N TRP A 137 -23.04 9.32 -20.68
CA TRP A 137 -21.99 9.44 -21.70
C TRP A 137 -21.37 8.09 -22.08
N LYS A 138 -21.85 6.97 -21.55
CA LYS A 138 -21.30 5.62 -21.75
C LYS A 138 -19.77 5.54 -21.54
N VAL A 139 -19.23 6.40 -20.70
CA VAL A 139 -17.79 6.50 -20.44
C VAL A 139 -17.44 5.56 -19.29
N LYS A 140 -16.75 4.48 -19.58
CA LYS A 140 -16.20 3.54 -18.60
C LYS A 140 -14.90 4.12 -17.96
N LYS A 141 -15.01 5.23 -17.24
CA LYS A 141 -13.87 5.83 -16.55
C LYS A 141 -14.24 6.13 -15.11
N GLY A 142 -13.40 5.75 -14.19
CA GLY A 142 -13.55 6.15 -12.78
C GLY A 142 -13.29 5.08 -11.75
N TYR A 143 -13.01 3.85 -12.16
CA TYR A 143 -12.60 2.78 -11.26
C TYR A 143 -11.22 2.29 -11.64
N LEU A 144 -10.39 2.06 -10.64
CA LEU A 144 -9.19 1.25 -10.72
C LEU A 144 -9.46 -0.07 -10.02
N LYS A 145 -8.87 -1.12 -10.50
CA LYS A 145 -8.90 -2.43 -9.90
C LYS A 145 -7.58 -2.69 -9.20
N ILE A 146 -7.63 -3.01 -7.94
CA ILE A 146 -6.47 -3.39 -7.15
C ILE A 146 -6.53 -4.89 -6.96
N HIS A 147 -5.47 -5.57 -7.38
CA HIS A 147 -5.26 -6.99 -7.16
C HIS A 147 -4.22 -7.14 -6.07
N ILE A 148 -4.47 -7.99 -5.10
CA ILE A 148 -3.60 -8.21 -3.96
C ILE A 148 -3.35 -9.69 -3.72
N ALA A 149 -2.13 -10.02 -3.34
CA ALA A 149 -1.78 -11.31 -2.77
C ALA A 149 -1.38 -11.11 -1.31
N VAL A 150 -2.04 -11.81 -0.40
CA VAL A 150 -1.90 -11.65 1.06
C VAL A 150 -1.44 -12.95 1.68
N ASP A 151 -0.42 -12.92 2.52
CA ASP A 151 -0.09 -14.02 3.43
C ASP A 151 -1.21 -14.20 4.45
N ILE A 152 -1.88 -15.35 4.40
CA ILE A 152 -3.02 -15.65 5.28
C ILE A 152 -2.60 -15.72 6.74
N LYS A 153 -1.43 -16.28 7.01
CA LYS A 153 -0.94 -16.50 8.38
C LYS A 153 -0.55 -15.18 9.04
N ARG A 154 0.23 -14.35 8.33
CA ARG A 154 0.77 -13.10 8.87
C ARG A 154 -0.10 -11.88 8.59
N LYS A 155 -1.12 -12.01 7.74
CA LYS A 155 -2.02 -10.92 7.32
C LYS A 155 -1.27 -9.75 6.66
N ARG A 156 -0.22 -10.06 5.90
CA ARG A 156 0.60 -9.07 5.18
C ARG A 156 0.34 -9.15 3.68
N ILE A 157 0.29 -8.00 3.03
CA ILE A 157 0.24 -7.92 1.56
C ILE A 157 1.64 -8.27 1.05
N LEU A 158 1.73 -9.30 0.22
CA LEU A 158 2.98 -9.75 -0.39
C LEU A 158 3.18 -9.17 -1.79
N SER A 159 2.12 -9.02 -2.55
CA SER A 159 2.17 -8.38 -3.87
C SER A 159 0.90 -7.58 -4.11
N LEU A 160 1.03 -6.51 -4.90
CA LEU A 160 -0.07 -5.64 -5.28
C LEU A 160 0.13 -5.19 -6.72
N ASP A 161 -0.95 -5.23 -7.50
CA ASP A 161 -1.00 -4.64 -8.83
C ASP A 161 -2.25 -3.77 -9.00
N VAL A 162 -2.11 -2.70 -9.78
CA VAL A 162 -3.21 -1.77 -10.04
C VAL A 162 -3.48 -1.75 -11.53
N THR A 163 -4.70 -2.09 -11.89
CA THR A 163 -5.11 -2.14 -13.30
C THR A 163 -6.35 -1.28 -13.56
N SER A 164 -6.72 -1.15 -14.81
CA SER A 164 -8.02 -0.61 -15.18
C SER A 164 -9.13 -1.60 -14.86
N GLU A 165 -10.36 -1.11 -14.67
CA GLU A 165 -11.55 -1.96 -14.40
C GLU A 165 -11.82 -3.04 -15.45
N GLN A 166 -11.22 -2.91 -16.64
CA GLN A 166 -11.45 -3.81 -17.77
C GLN A 166 -10.55 -5.06 -17.74
N VAL A 167 -9.52 -5.05 -16.91
CA VAL A 167 -8.59 -6.18 -16.81
C VAL A 167 -9.26 -7.30 -16.02
N HIS A 168 -9.31 -8.48 -16.62
CA HIS A 168 -9.83 -9.68 -15.96
C HIS A 168 -8.86 -10.17 -14.89
N ASP A 169 -9.37 -10.57 -13.72
CA ASP A 169 -8.58 -10.95 -12.55
C ASP A 169 -7.56 -12.04 -12.84
N GLY A 170 -7.99 -13.08 -13.55
CA GLY A 170 -7.12 -14.20 -13.93
C GLY A 170 -5.89 -13.82 -14.75
N LYS A 171 -5.85 -12.65 -15.38
CA LYS A 171 -4.67 -12.20 -16.14
C LYS A 171 -3.55 -11.67 -15.27
N VAL A 172 -3.84 -11.34 -14.02
CA VAL A 172 -2.87 -10.70 -13.11
C VAL A 172 -2.21 -11.73 -12.18
N LEU A 173 -2.74 -12.95 -12.13
CA LEU A 173 -2.26 -14.01 -11.25
C LEU A 173 -0.75 -14.24 -11.38
N SER A 174 -0.26 -14.48 -12.59
CA SER A 174 1.15 -14.78 -12.82
C SER A 174 2.06 -13.65 -12.31
N LYS A 175 1.68 -12.41 -12.58
CA LYS A 175 2.45 -11.25 -12.11
C LYS A 175 2.53 -11.18 -10.58
N LEU A 176 1.41 -11.42 -9.88
CA LEU A 176 1.38 -11.40 -8.42
C LEU A 176 2.24 -12.52 -7.82
N VAL A 177 2.19 -13.71 -8.40
CA VAL A 177 2.99 -14.86 -7.98
C VAL A 177 4.47 -14.62 -8.27
N ASP A 178 4.82 -14.17 -9.47
CA ASP A 178 6.21 -13.87 -9.86
C ASP A 178 6.83 -12.79 -8.97
N ASP A 179 6.06 -11.78 -8.56
CA ASP A 179 6.52 -10.76 -7.63
C ASP A 179 6.92 -11.35 -6.27
N ILE A 180 6.24 -12.40 -5.83
CA ILE A 180 6.53 -13.07 -4.57
C ILE A 180 7.68 -14.08 -4.73
N THR A 181 7.63 -14.90 -5.74
CA THR A 181 8.61 -15.99 -5.93
C THR A 181 9.94 -15.49 -6.43
N ILE A 182 9.94 -14.63 -7.45
CA ILE A 182 11.15 -14.16 -8.10
C ILE A 182 11.77 -12.96 -7.38
N LYS A 183 10.95 -11.92 -7.09
CA LYS A 183 11.50 -10.68 -6.51
C LYS A 183 11.79 -10.79 -5.03
N GLN A 184 11.00 -11.59 -4.28
CA GLN A 184 11.14 -11.74 -2.83
C GLN A 184 11.79 -13.07 -2.44
N ASN A 185 12.06 -13.95 -3.41
CA ASN A 185 12.64 -15.27 -3.20
C ASN A 185 11.89 -16.09 -2.13
N LYS A 186 10.55 -16.12 -2.23
CA LYS A 186 9.68 -16.85 -1.29
C LYS A 186 8.97 -18.00 -2.00
N GLU A 187 8.91 -19.16 -1.36
CA GLU A 187 8.17 -20.31 -1.86
C GLU A 187 6.72 -20.27 -1.42
N ILE A 188 5.80 -20.45 -2.37
CA ILE A 188 4.36 -20.50 -2.13
C ILE A 188 3.93 -21.96 -2.19
N ASP A 189 3.27 -22.46 -1.12
CA ASP A 189 2.70 -23.82 -1.11
C ASP A 189 1.30 -23.83 -1.73
N THR A 190 0.45 -22.90 -1.34
CA THR A 190 -0.97 -22.89 -1.72
C THR A 190 -1.43 -21.46 -2.05
N ALA A 191 -2.20 -21.33 -3.12
CA ALA A 191 -2.85 -20.09 -3.51
C ALA A 191 -4.37 -20.23 -3.47
N ILE A 192 -5.02 -19.53 -2.55
CA ILE A 192 -6.49 -19.49 -2.41
C ILE A 192 -7.04 -18.32 -3.20
N MET A 193 -7.97 -18.57 -4.10
CA MET A 193 -8.53 -17.60 -5.03
C MET A 193 -10.03 -17.81 -5.20
N ASP A 194 -10.72 -16.83 -5.75
CA ASP A 194 -12.11 -16.99 -6.16
C ASP A 194 -12.23 -17.56 -7.58
N GLY A 195 -13.47 -17.88 -8.00
CA GLY A 195 -13.73 -18.46 -9.33
C GLY A 195 -13.39 -17.54 -10.52
N ALA A 196 -13.10 -16.27 -10.31
CA ALA A 196 -12.64 -15.38 -11.38
C ALA A 196 -11.22 -15.72 -11.88
N TYR A 197 -10.47 -16.47 -11.09
CA TYR A 197 -9.14 -16.97 -11.44
C TYR A 197 -9.17 -18.38 -12.04
N ASP A 198 -10.34 -19.06 -12.06
CA ASP A 198 -10.50 -20.43 -12.54
C ASP A 198 -10.40 -20.48 -14.08
N ASN A 199 -9.22 -20.74 -14.57
CA ASN A 199 -8.95 -21.01 -15.96
C ASN A 199 -7.74 -21.94 -16.13
N ASN A 200 -7.72 -22.68 -17.25
CA ASN A 200 -6.68 -23.66 -17.51
C ASN A 200 -5.25 -23.07 -17.48
N ASN A 201 -5.07 -21.85 -17.97
CA ASN A 201 -3.75 -21.22 -18.01
C ASN A 201 -3.23 -20.94 -16.58
N ASN A 202 -4.11 -20.48 -15.68
CA ASN A 202 -3.75 -20.23 -14.29
C ASN A 202 -3.42 -21.53 -13.56
N PHE A 203 -4.22 -22.57 -13.74
CA PHE A 203 -3.95 -23.88 -13.14
C PHE A 203 -2.65 -24.49 -13.65
N GLN A 204 -2.38 -24.39 -14.95
CA GLN A 204 -1.11 -24.85 -15.53
C GLN A 204 0.08 -24.06 -14.98
N PHE A 205 -0.06 -22.74 -14.86
CA PHE A 205 0.98 -21.86 -14.30
C PHE A 205 1.27 -22.20 -12.83
N LEU A 206 0.23 -22.36 -12.00
CA LEU A 206 0.40 -22.75 -10.60
C LEU A 206 1.04 -24.13 -10.46
N SER A 207 0.56 -25.10 -11.23
CA SER A 207 1.10 -26.48 -11.23
C SER A 207 2.57 -26.50 -11.66
N PHE A 208 2.95 -25.72 -12.69
CA PHE A 208 4.32 -25.60 -13.15
C PHE A 208 5.26 -25.04 -12.06
N ASN A 209 4.76 -24.13 -11.24
CA ASN A 209 5.49 -23.56 -10.11
C ASN A 209 5.36 -24.37 -8.80
N GLY A 210 4.74 -25.55 -8.84
CA GLY A 210 4.55 -26.40 -7.65
C GLY A 210 3.55 -25.86 -6.62
N ILE A 211 2.70 -24.89 -7.00
CA ILE A 211 1.74 -24.23 -6.13
C ILE A 211 0.39 -24.93 -6.24
N LYS A 212 -0.19 -25.28 -5.12
CA LYS A 212 -1.55 -25.85 -5.06
C LYS A 212 -2.60 -24.76 -5.22
N PRO A 213 -3.56 -24.88 -6.15
CA PRO A 213 -4.66 -23.97 -6.30
C PRO A 213 -5.73 -24.17 -5.22
#